data_f44f3f8535c73b7c0f52c91b1bc915fe
#
_entry.id   f44f3f8535c73b7c0f52c91b1bc915fe
#
_cell.length_a   1.000
_cell.length_b   1.000
_cell.length_c   1.000
_cell.angle_alpha   90.00
_cell.angle_beta   90.00
_cell.angle_gamma   90.00
#
_symmetry.space_group_name_H-M   'P 1'
#
loop_
_entity.id
_entity.type
_entity.pdbx_description
1 polymer ?
#
loop_
_entity_poly.entity_id
_entity_poly.type
_entity_poly.pdbx_seq_one_letter_code
_entity_poly.pdbx_strand_id
1 'polypeptide(L)'
;VKCDKSGNSDLDDLQDKANNNSEELAGIMITYPSTHGVFEETVTEVCNVIHSHGGKVYIDGANLNAMVSLCKPGLFGGDVSHLNLHKTFCIPHGGGGPGVGPIGVVEELSDYLPSDPLTYSDENTTGPISASNFGSASILPISWMYIQMMGSQALRLATQVAILSANYIAHKLKEHYVILYTGQNGMIA
;
A
#
# COMPACT_ATOMS: atom_id res chain seq x y z
N VAL A 1 -7.99 0.83 15.25
CA VAL A 1 -7.53 2.17 15.63
C VAL A 1 -8.54 3.18 15.11
N LYS A 2 -8.83 4.22 15.89
CA LYS A 2 -9.71 5.32 15.48
C LYS A 2 -9.00 6.24 14.50
N CYS A 3 -9.78 7.03 13.77
CA CYS A 3 -9.28 8.16 13.01
C CYS A 3 -9.58 9.47 13.77
N ASP A 4 -8.70 10.44 13.61
CA ASP A 4 -8.92 11.79 14.06
C ASP A 4 -9.92 12.54 13.15
N LYS A 5 -10.23 13.80 13.49
CA LYS A 5 -11.17 14.62 12.70
C LYS A 5 -10.63 15.00 11.32
N SER A 6 -9.33 14.90 11.09
CA SER A 6 -8.67 15.19 9.82
C SER A 6 -8.57 13.96 8.92
N GLY A 7 -8.94 12.77 9.42
CA GLY A 7 -8.89 11.51 8.70
C GLY A 7 -7.58 10.75 8.86
N ASN A 8 -6.67 11.19 9.74
CA ASN A 8 -5.45 10.47 10.08
C ASN A 8 -5.71 9.45 11.19
N SER A 9 -4.78 8.53 11.40
CA SER A 9 -4.79 7.61 12.54
C SER A 9 -4.64 8.39 13.85
N ASP A 10 -5.46 8.07 14.84
CA ASP A 10 -5.35 8.61 16.18
C ASP A 10 -4.19 7.91 16.90
N LEU A 11 -3.07 8.62 17.08
CA LEU A 11 -1.85 8.07 17.66
C LEU A 11 -2.01 7.69 19.13
N ASP A 12 -2.83 8.42 19.88
CA ASP A 12 -3.07 8.10 21.31
C ASP A 12 -3.86 6.78 21.41
N ASP A 13 -4.92 6.63 20.61
CA ASP A 13 -5.69 5.37 20.54
C ASP A 13 -4.82 4.20 20.04
N LEU A 14 -3.90 4.45 19.10
CA LEU A 14 -2.96 3.46 18.62
C LEU A 14 -2.00 3.01 19.74
N GLN A 15 -1.38 3.98 20.42
CA GLN A 15 -0.43 3.70 21.50
C GLN A 15 -1.09 2.93 22.65
N ASP A 16 -2.29 3.34 23.05
CA ASP A 16 -3.07 2.64 24.08
C ASP A 16 -3.36 1.20 23.71
N LYS A 17 -3.78 0.96 22.45
CA LYS A 17 -4.07 -0.40 21.95
C LYS A 17 -2.79 -1.24 21.85
N ALA A 18 -1.69 -0.68 21.36
CA ALA A 18 -0.42 -1.37 21.28
C ALA A 18 0.11 -1.75 22.67
N ASN A 19 0.04 -0.84 23.64
CA ASN A 19 0.42 -1.11 25.02
C ASN A 19 -0.42 -2.24 25.65
N ASN A 20 -1.75 -2.18 25.47
CA ASN A 20 -2.67 -3.13 26.07
C ASN A 20 -2.60 -4.54 25.47
N ASN A 21 -1.99 -4.68 24.29
CA ASN A 21 -1.85 -5.94 23.58
C ASN A 21 -0.38 -6.29 23.27
N SER A 22 0.56 -5.68 23.95
CA SER A 22 2.00 -5.73 23.62
C SER A 22 2.58 -7.15 23.52
N GLU A 23 2.07 -8.10 24.30
CA GLU A 23 2.55 -9.49 24.29
C GLU A 23 1.97 -10.32 23.13
N GLU A 24 0.90 -9.85 22.50
CA GLU A 24 0.17 -10.58 21.44
C GLU A 24 0.10 -9.78 20.13
N LEU A 25 0.73 -8.61 20.05
CA LEU A 25 0.65 -7.72 18.91
C LEU A 25 1.40 -8.30 17.70
N ALA A 26 0.69 -8.89 16.77
CA ALA A 26 1.27 -9.38 15.52
C ALA A 26 1.61 -8.24 14.53
N GLY A 27 0.77 -7.23 14.43
CA GLY A 27 1.02 -6.12 13.53
C GLY A 27 -0.18 -5.21 13.30
N ILE A 28 -0.02 -4.28 12.38
CA ILE A 28 -1.06 -3.38 11.87
C ILE A 28 -1.14 -3.48 10.36
N MET A 29 -2.34 -3.32 9.81
CA MET A 29 -2.56 -3.09 8.39
C MET A 29 -3.08 -1.67 8.20
N ILE A 30 -2.41 -0.89 7.34
CA ILE A 30 -2.81 0.47 6.98
C ILE A 30 -2.85 0.64 5.47
N THR A 31 -3.82 1.41 5.00
CA THR A 31 -3.87 1.85 3.60
C THR A 31 -3.14 3.18 3.48
N TYR A 32 -2.21 3.30 2.54
CA TYR A 32 -1.46 4.54 2.33
C TYR A 32 -1.39 4.90 0.83
N PRO A 33 -1.74 6.14 0.41
CA PRO A 33 -2.50 7.11 1.18
C PRO A 33 -3.80 6.55 1.73
N SER A 34 -4.38 7.17 2.78
CA SER A 34 -5.50 6.56 3.52
C SER A 34 -6.77 6.39 2.67
N THR A 35 -7.66 5.51 3.12
CA THR A 35 -8.99 5.31 2.52
C THR A 35 -9.81 6.61 2.47
N HIS A 36 -9.53 7.56 3.36
CA HIS A 36 -10.15 8.88 3.37
C HIS A 36 -9.59 9.84 2.31
N GLY A 37 -8.60 9.42 1.55
CA GLY A 37 -7.97 10.25 0.53
C GLY A 37 -7.05 11.33 1.10
N VAL A 38 -6.45 11.09 2.26
CA VAL A 38 -5.46 11.99 2.86
C VAL A 38 -4.11 11.28 2.99
N PHE A 39 -3.04 12.05 2.90
CA PHE A 39 -1.72 11.56 3.29
C PHE A 39 -1.64 11.50 4.80
N GLU A 40 -1.34 10.32 5.33
CA GLU A 40 -1.07 10.11 6.74
C GLU A 40 0.28 10.73 7.07
N GLU A 41 0.30 11.93 7.62
CA GLU A 41 1.55 12.66 7.92
C GLU A 41 2.36 11.96 9.02
N THR A 42 1.66 11.24 9.89
CA THR A 42 2.22 10.52 11.03
C THR A 42 2.50 9.05 10.73
N VAL A 43 2.55 8.65 9.46
CA VAL A 43 2.73 7.23 9.07
C VAL A 43 4.00 6.62 9.66
N THR A 44 5.08 7.39 9.75
CA THR A 44 6.33 6.92 10.34
C THR A 44 6.19 6.67 11.84
N GLU A 45 5.47 7.55 12.55
CA GLU A 45 5.17 7.38 13.97
C GLU A 45 4.27 6.16 14.20
N VAL A 46 3.26 5.95 13.35
CA VAL A 46 2.42 4.75 13.38
C VAL A 46 3.28 3.50 13.26
N CYS A 47 4.20 3.45 12.29
CA CYS A 47 5.11 2.33 12.11
C CYS A 47 6.01 2.12 13.36
N ASN A 48 6.58 3.20 13.89
CA ASN A 48 7.45 3.14 15.06
C ASN A 48 6.73 2.61 16.31
N VAL A 49 5.48 3.00 16.54
CA VAL A 49 4.66 2.47 17.64
C VAL A 49 4.53 0.95 17.53
N ILE A 50 4.19 0.44 16.37
CA ILE A 50 4.03 -1.00 16.15
C ILE A 50 5.35 -1.75 16.30
N HIS A 51 6.44 -1.24 15.70
CA HIS A 51 7.76 -1.86 15.79
C HIS A 51 8.30 -1.90 17.23
N SER A 52 8.03 -0.85 18.04
CA SER A 52 8.46 -0.82 19.44
C SER A 52 7.82 -1.91 20.31
N HIS A 53 6.71 -2.51 19.84
CA HIS A 53 6.02 -3.63 20.46
C HIS A 53 6.26 -4.97 19.74
N GLY A 54 7.24 -5.03 18.82
CA GLY A 54 7.59 -6.25 18.07
C GLY A 54 6.65 -6.63 16.94
N GLY A 55 5.60 -5.82 16.67
CA GLY A 55 4.65 -6.04 15.60
C GLY A 55 5.20 -5.64 14.23
N LYS A 56 4.53 -6.06 13.15
CA LYS A 56 4.86 -5.77 11.76
C LYS A 56 3.85 -4.82 11.13
N VAL A 57 4.29 -4.06 10.13
CA VAL A 57 3.44 -3.10 9.41
C VAL A 57 3.16 -3.58 8.01
N TYR A 58 1.90 -3.87 7.72
CA TYR A 58 1.43 -4.20 6.38
C TYR A 58 0.84 -2.94 5.73
N ILE A 59 1.45 -2.51 4.63
CA ILE A 59 0.97 -1.39 3.84
C ILE A 59 0.06 -1.91 2.72
N ASP A 60 -1.21 -1.57 2.78
CA ASP A 60 -2.10 -1.75 1.64
C ASP A 60 -1.73 -0.72 0.56
N GLY A 61 -0.89 -1.14 -0.36
CA GLY A 61 -0.46 -0.39 -1.54
C GLY A 61 -1.24 -0.78 -2.79
N ALA A 62 -2.45 -1.32 -2.65
CA ALA A 62 -3.28 -1.74 -3.77
C ALA A 62 -3.41 -0.67 -4.85
N ASN A 63 -3.49 0.60 -4.45
CA ASN A 63 -3.47 1.75 -5.35
C ASN A 63 -2.21 2.60 -5.12
N LEU A 64 -1.27 2.55 -6.05
CA LEU A 64 -0.03 3.32 -6.01
C LEU A 64 -0.10 4.63 -6.83
N ASN A 65 -1.26 5.04 -7.34
CA ASN A 65 -1.35 6.20 -8.24
C ASN A 65 -0.84 7.49 -7.63
N ALA A 66 -0.90 7.63 -6.30
CA ALA A 66 -0.36 8.79 -5.59
C ALA A 66 1.05 8.56 -5.00
N MET A 67 1.70 7.42 -5.28
CA MET A 67 2.94 7.02 -4.61
C MET A 67 4.12 6.81 -5.55
N VAL A 68 3.88 6.30 -6.77
CA VAL A 68 4.96 5.91 -7.70
C VAL A 68 5.96 7.04 -7.89
N SER A 69 7.23 6.76 -7.62
CA SER A 69 8.36 7.70 -7.70
C SER A 69 8.30 8.89 -6.72
N LEU A 70 7.33 8.97 -5.82
CA LEU A 70 7.22 10.01 -4.79
C LEU A 70 7.55 9.49 -3.39
N CYS A 71 7.08 8.29 -3.05
CA CYS A 71 7.41 7.68 -1.76
C CYS A 71 7.69 6.19 -1.90
N LYS A 72 8.29 5.63 -0.87
CA LYS A 72 8.69 4.21 -0.80
C LYS A 72 8.22 3.63 0.53
N PRO A 73 7.27 2.68 0.54
CA PRO A 73 6.74 2.10 1.78
C PRO A 73 7.81 1.58 2.74
N GLY A 74 8.84 0.90 2.24
CA GLY A 74 9.94 0.42 3.08
C GLY A 74 10.79 1.52 3.74
N LEU A 75 10.76 2.77 3.24
CA LEU A 75 11.52 3.87 3.86
C LEU A 75 10.78 4.56 4.99
N PHE A 76 9.45 4.47 5.04
CA PHE A 76 8.69 5.02 6.16
C PHE A 76 8.26 3.97 7.19
N GLY A 77 8.69 2.72 7.03
CA GLY A 77 8.51 1.66 8.03
C GLY A 77 7.53 0.55 7.64
N GLY A 78 7.14 0.42 6.37
CA GLY A 78 6.34 -0.71 5.90
C GLY A 78 7.20 -1.98 5.82
N ASP A 79 6.77 -3.05 6.48
CA ASP A 79 7.44 -4.36 6.42
C ASP A 79 6.93 -5.22 5.27
N VAL A 80 5.65 -5.09 4.94
CA VAL A 80 4.99 -5.78 3.85
C VAL A 80 4.18 -4.79 3.05
N SER A 81 4.22 -4.89 1.72
CA SER A 81 3.32 -4.10 0.85
C SER A 81 2.89 -4.92 -0.34
N HIS A 82 1.59 -4.89 -0.65
CA HIS A 82 1.07 -5.45 -1.90
C HIS A 82 0.62 -4.33 -2.85
N LEU A 83 0.55 -4.64 -4.13
CA LEU A 83 0.04 -3.73 -5.15
C LEU A 83 -0.88 -4.44 -6.13
N ASN A 84 -1.82 -3.69 -6.69
CA ASN A 84 -2.71 -4.19 -7.73
C ASN A 84 -2.27 -3.64 -9.10
N LEU A 85 -1.76 -4.53 -9.95
CA LEU A 85 -1.28 -4.14 -11.28
C LEU A 85 -2.40 -3.53 -12.14
N HIS A 86 -3.65 -3.95 -11.94
CA HIS A 86 -4.82 -3.42 -12.65
C HIS A 86 -5.25 -2.01 -12.22
N LYS A 87 -4.68 -1.46 -11.16
CA LYS A 87 -4.95 -0.09 -10.73
C LYS A 87 -3.90 0.90 -11.24
N THR A 88 -2.63 0.54 -11.17
CA THR A 88 -1.53 1.47 -11.45
C THR A 88 -0.66 1.05 -12.63
N PHE A 89 -0.65 -0.24 -13.00
CA PHE A 89 0.28 -0.82 -13.97
C PHE A 89 -0.39 -1.51 -15.16
N CYS A 90 -1.58 -1.02 -15.55
CA CYS A 90 -2.24 -1.26 -16.85
C CYS A 90 -2.73 -2.67 -17.16
N ILE A 91 -2.64 -3.66 -16.27
CA ILE A 91 -3.26 -4.94 -16.60
C ILE A 91 -4.78 -4.84 -16.58
N PRO A 92 -5.50 -5.64 -17.39
CA PRO A 92 -6.95 -5.66 -17.35
C PRO A 92 -7.46 -6.23 -16.02
N HIS A 93 -8.56 -5.69 -15.50
CA HIS A 93 -9.29 -6.28 -14.37
C HIS A 93 -10.35 -7.30 -14.85
N GLY A 94 -11.01 -7.03 -15.98
CA GLY A 94 -11.81 -7.98 -16.73
C GLY A 94 -13.00 -8.59 -15.98
N GLY A 95 -13.62 -7.87 -15.05
CA GLY A 95 -14.76 -8.39 -14.31
C GLY A 95 -14.40 -9.41 -13.21
N GLY A 96 -13.12 -9.54 -12.86
CA GLY A 96 -12.66 -10.45 -11.83
C GLY A 96 -11.14 -10.54 -11.76
N GLY A 97 -10.50 -10.02 -12.76
CA GLY A 97 -9.07 -9.89 -12.85
C GLY A 97 -8.29 -11.20 -12.95
N PRO A 98 -7.14 -11.15 -13.60
CA PRO A 98 -6.18 -12.25 -13.50
C PRO A 98 -5.57 -12.28 -12.09
N GLY A 99 -5.28 -13.48 -11.60
CA GLY A 99 -4.72 -13.72 -10.27
C GLY A 99 -3.23 -13.37 -10.19
N VAL A 100 -2.91 -12.08 -10.13
CA VAL A 100 -1.55 -11.57 -9.90
C VAL A 100 -1.61 -10.42 -8.92
N GLY A 101 -0.85 -10.53 -7.84
CA GLY A 101 -0.71 -9.48 -6.83
C GLY A 101 0.73 -9.48 -6.33
N PRO A 102 1.62 -8.62 -6.89
CA PRO A 102 2.97 -8.50 -6.37
C PRO A 102 2.97 -8.09 -4.91
N ILE A 103 3.85 -8.68 -4.14
CA ILE A 103 4.10 -8.36 -2.74
C ILE A 103 5.58 -8.11 -2.54
N GLY A 104 5.90 -7.04 -1.81
CA GLY A 104 7.24 -6.76 -1.33
C GLY A 104 7.30 -6.93 0.18
N VAL A 105 8.38 -7.50 0.68
CA VAL A 105 8.61 -7.70 2.11
C VAL A 105 10.02 -7.25 2.49
N VAL A 106 10.23 -6.96 3.78
CA VAL A 106 11.57 -6.79 4.34
C VAL A 106 12.32 -8.13 4.37
N GLU A 107 13.66 -8.08 4.41
CA GLU A 107 14.54 -9.27 4.35
C GLU A 107 14.15 -10.34 5.36
N GLU A 108 13.87 -9.96 6.60
CA GLU A 108 13.52 -10.89 7.69
C GLU A 108 12.22 -11.68 7.46
N LEU A 109 11.38 -11.25 6.52
CA LEU A 109 10.14 -11.94 6.15
C LEU A 109 10.29 -12.77 4.87
N SER A 110 11.44 -12.75 4.22
CA SER A 110 11.67 -13.46 2.94
C SER A 110 11.43 -14.96 3.06
N ASP A 111 11.83 -15.57 4.16
CA ASP A 111 11.70 -17.02 4.40
C ASP A 111 10.24 -17.47 4.61
N TYR A 112 9.34 -16.52 4.87
CA TYR A 112 7.93 -16.79 5.06
C TYR A 112 7.09 -16.58 3.78
N LEU A 113 7.73 -16.19 2.68
CA LEU A 113 7.04 -16.07 1.40
C LEU A 113 6.57 -17.44 0.89
N PRO A 114 5.45 -17.49 0.14
CA PRO A 114 5.00 -18.73 -0.48
C PRO A 114 6.05 -19.31 -1.41
N SER A 115 6.20 -20.63 -1.35
CA SER A 115 7.14 -21.36 -2.18
C SER A 115 6.58 -21.68 -3.57
N ASP A 116 7.48 -22.11 -4.45
CA ASP A 116 7.16 -22.62 -5.78
C ASP A 116 6.56 -24.03 -5.68
N PRO A 117 5.37 -24.31 -6.26
CA PRO A 117 4.76 -25.64 -6.22
C PRO A 117 5.58 -26.73 -6.91
N LEU A 118 6.51 -26.38 -7.80
CA LEU A 118 7.34 -27.36 -8.51
C LEU A 118 8.66 -27.68 -7.78
N THR A 119 9.15 -26.75 -6.95
CA THR A 119 10.42 -26.90 -6.22
C THR A 119 10.24 -26.95 -4.72
N TYR A 120 8.99 -26.98 -4.25
CA TYR A 120 8.67 -27.04 -2.83
C TYR A 120 9.29 -28.28 -2.18
N SER A 121 10.01 -28.05 -1.08
CA SER A 121 10.43 -29.06 -0.13
C SER A 121 9.91 -28.71 1.24
N ASP A 122 9.45 -29.71 2.01
CA ASP A 122 8.81 -29.49 3.34
C ASP A 122 9.74 -28.85 4.41
N GLU A 123 10.98 -28.56 4.07
CA GLU A 123 11.95 -28.02 5.00
C GLU A 123 11.84 -26.48 5.10
N ASN A 124 11.17 -26.01 6.12
CA ASN A 124 11.20 -24.63 6.64
C ASN A 124 10.61 -23.49 5.77
N THR A 125 9.70 -23.75 4.87
CA THR A 125 9.06 -22.71 4.06
C THR A 125 7.55 -22.74 4.15
N THR A 126 6.91 -21.58 3.97
CA THR A 126 5.48 -21.52 3.71
C THR A 126 5.20 -22.25 2.39
N GLY A 127 4.28 -23.21 2.40
CA GLY A 127 3.92 -23.97 1.20
C GLY A 127 3.40 -23.09 0.05
N PRO A 128 3.25 -23.66 -1.14
CA PRO A 128 2.70 -22.92 -2.28
C PRO A 128 1.24 -22.54 -2.02
N ILE A 129 0.84 -21.32 -2.34
CA ILE A 129 -0.53 -20.83 -2.20
C ILE A 129 -1.36 -20.97 -3.47
N SER A 130 -0.70 -21.25 -4.61
CA SER A 130 -1.36 -21.46 -5.90
C SER A 130 -0.63 -22.54 -6.69
N ALA A 131 -1.34 -23.16 -7.64
CA ALA A 131 -0.77 -24.19 -8.52
C ALA A 131 0.15 -23.62 -9.60
N SER A 132 0.25 -22.31 -9.73
CA SER A 132 1.06 -21.61 -10.72
C SER A 132 1.95 -20.60 -10.04
N ASN A 133 3.25 -20.62 -10.35
CA ASN A 133 4.17 -19.57 -9.96
C ASN A 133 3.74 -18.24 -10.52
N PHE A 134 3.86 -17.19 -9.72
CA PHE A 134 3.54 -15.83 -10.13
C PHE A 134 2.10 -15.63 -10.61
N GLY A 135 1.16 -16.51 -10.25
CA GLY A 135 -0.24 -16.42 -10.64
C GLY A 135 -0.42 -16.46 -12.16
N SER A 136 -1.23 -15.56 -12.72
CA SER A 136 -1.45 -15.42 -14.17
C SER A 136 -0.28 -14.70 -14.85
N ALA A 137 0.90 -15.33 -14.89
CA ALA A 137 2.15 -14.73 -15.32
C ALA A 137 2.12 -14.14 -16.74
N SER A 138 1.26 -14.62 -17.62
CA SER A 138 1.14 -14.15 -19.02
C SER A 138 0.71 -12.68 -19.15
N ILE A 139 0.19 -12.06 -18.09
CA ILE A 139 -0.18 -10.64 -18.10
C ILE A 139 0.95 -9.72 -17.63
N LEU A 140 2.00 -10.25 -17.00
CA LEU A 140 3.14 -9.45 -16.53
C LEU A 140 3.84 -8.65 -17.64
N PRO A 141 3.96 -9.14 -18.88
CA PRO A 141 4.47 -8.35 -20.00
C PRO A 141 3.74 -7.03 -20.23
N ILE A 142 2.44 -6.94 -19.91
CA ILE A 142 1.66 -5.70 -20.05
C ILE A 142 2.21 -4.63 -19.11
N SER A 143 2.36 -4.95 -17.84
CA SER A 143 2.95 -4.02 -16.86
C SER A 143 4.40 -3.68 -17.19
N TRP A 144 5.18 -4.67 -17.64
CA TRP A 144 6.57 -4.45 -18.04
C TRP A 144 6.65 -3.47 -19.22
N MET A 145 5.85 -3.66 -20.27
CA MET A 145 5.81 -2.75 -21.41
C MET A 145 5.34 -1.36 -21.01
N TYR A 146 4.31 -1.26 -20.16
CA TYR A 146 3.84 0.04 -19.66
C TYR A 146 4.97 0.80 -18.95
N ILE A 147 5.69 0.14 -18.04
CA ILE A 147 6.82 0.74 -17.32
C ILE A 147 7.93 1.17 -18.29
N GLN A 148 8.27 0.33 -19.28
CA GLN A 148 9.29 0.65 -20.27
C GLN A 148 8.89 1.82 -21.16
N MET A 149 7.65 1.86 -21.62
CA MET A 149 7.13 2.93 -22.47
C MET A 149 7.04 4.27 -21.74
N MET A 150 6.61 4.25 -20.49
CA MET A 150 6.50 5.46 -19.67
C MET A 150 7.88 5.99 -19.24
N GLY A 151 8.76 5.10 -18.83
CA GLY A 151 10.02 5.47 -18.19
C GLY A 151 9.83 6.17 -16.85
N SER A 152 10.92 6.45 -16.15
CA SER A 152 10.88 6.99 -14.78
C SER A 152 10.25 8.38 -14.71
N GLN A 153 10.50 9.23 -15.70
CA GLN A 153 9.98 10.61 -15.71
C GLN A 153 8.47 10.65 -15.91
N ALA A 154 7.93 9.89 -16.88
CA ALA A 154 6.51 9.92 -17.14
C ALA A 154 5.71 9.18 -16.05
N LEU A 155 6.25 8.12 -15.44
CA LEU A 155 5.65 7.49 -14.25
C LEU A 155 5.53 8.48 -13.09
N ARG A 156 6.58 9.25 -12.82
CA ARG A 156 6.53 10.31 -11.80
C ARG A 156 5.50 11.40 -12.14
N LEU A 157 5.49 11.83 -13.41
CA LEU A 157 4.53 12.83 -13.88
C LEU A 157 3.09 12.32 -13.76
N ALA A 158 2.83 11.06 -14.09
CA ALA A 158 1.51 10.44 -13.94
C ALA A 158 1.02 10.51 -12.48
N THR A 159 1.89 10.19 -11.51
CA THR A 159 1.58 10.33 -10.08
C THR A 159 1.27 11.78 -9.69
N GLN A 160 2.10 12.72 -10.13
CA GLN A 160 1.89 14.14 -9.86
C GLN A 160 0.56 14.66 -10.45
N VAL A 161 0.23 14.23 -11.67
CA VAL A 161 -1.03 14.59 -12.33
C VAL A 161 -2.23 13.95 -11.62
N ALA A 162 -2.11 12.72 -11.12
CA ALA A 162 -3.17 12.07 -10.36
C ALA A 162 -3.52 12.88 -9.09
N ILE A 163 -2.50 13.26 -8.31
CA ILE A 163 -2.68 14.11 -7.11
C ILE A 163 -3.25 15.48 -7.48
N LEU A 164 -2.70 16.13 -8.51
CA LEU A 164 -3.19 17.42 -8.98
C LEU A 164 -4.66 17.35 -9.41
N SER A 165 -5.04 16.31 -10.15
CA SER A 165 -6.42 16.11 -10.61
C SER A 165 -7.39 15.94 -9.46
N ALA A 166 -7.04 15.15 -8.45
CA ALA A 166 -7.85 14.99 -7.24
C ALA A 166 -8.09 16.33 -6.52
N ASN A 167 -7.02 17.11 -6.32
CA ASN A 167 -7.10 18.42 -5.68
C ASN A 167 -7.84 19.44 -6.55
N TYR A 168 -7.69 19.40 -7.87
CA TYR A 168 -8.45 20.24 -8.78
C TYR A 168 -9.95 19.96 -8.72
N ILE A 169 -10.34 18.69 -8.69
CA ILE A 169 -11.75 18.28 -8.55
C ILE A 169 -12.30 18.77 -7.20
N ALA A 170 -11.59 18.53 -6.11
CA ALA A 170 -11.97 19.03 -4.79
C ALA A 170 -12.15 20.55 -4.79
N HIS A 171 -11.19 21.28 -5.39
CA HIS A 171 -11.29 22.74 -5.49
C HIS A 171 -12.52 23.20 -6.28
N LYS A 172 -12.87 22.52 -7.37
CA LYS A 172 -14.05 22.85 -8.18
C LYS A 172 -15.36 22.53 -7.47
N LEU A 173 -15.38 21.49 -6.65
CA LEU A 173 -16.61 21.03 -5.99
C LEU A 173 -16.86 21.67 -4.61
N LYS A 174 -15.87 22.28 -3.97
CA LYS A 174 -15.93 22.78 -2.59
C LYS A 174 -17.05 23.79 -2.33
N GLU A 175 -17.54 24.51 -3.37
CA GLU A 175 -18.65 25.47 -3.26
C GLU A 175 -20.03 24.76 -3.29
N HIS A 176 -20.07 23.51 -3.72
CA HIS A 176 -21.30 22.73 -3.88
C HIS A 176 -21.39 21.55 -2.93
N TYR A 177 -20.23 21.01 -2.51
CA TYR A 177 -20.12 19.80 -1.68
C TYR A 177 -19.08 19.99 -0.58
N VAL A 178 -19.36 19.43 0.58
CA VAL A 178 -18.41 19.41 1.69
C VAL A 178 -17.33 18.36 1.37
N ILE A 179 -16.07 18.76 1.41
CA ILE A 179 -14.94 17.83 1.39
C ILE A 179 -14.72 17.37 2.82
N LEU A 180 -14.98 16.09 3.09
CA LEU A 180 -15.00 15.56 4.47
C LEU A 180 -13.63 15.56 5.12
N TYR A 181 -12.59 15.15 4.37
CA TYR A 181 -11.23 15.01 4.87
C TYR A 181 -10.22 15.63 3.91
N THR A 182 -9.34 16.45 4.42
CA THR A 182 -8.29 17.12 3.62
C THR A 182 -6.91 17.04 4.27
N GLY A 183 -6.78 16.30 5.38
CA GLY A 183 -5.56 16.33 6.17
C GLY A 183 -5.27 17.72 6.77
N GLN A 184 -4.13 17.87 7.42
CA GLN A 184 -3.73 19.12 8.04
C GLN A 184 -3.35 20.20 7.01
N ASN A 185 -2.87 19.77 5.84
CA ASN A 185 -2.43 20.67 4.76
C ASN A 185 -3.57 21.10 3.82
N GLY A 186 -4.80 20.69 4.08
CA GLY A 186 -5.95 21.03 3.25
C GLY A 186 -5.89 20.41 1.85
N MET A 187 -5.16 19.31 1.68
CA MET A 187 -4.98 18.61 0.40
C MET A 187 -5.49 17.18 0.48
N ILE A 188 -5.88 16.66 -0.67
CA ILE A 188 -6.28 15.26 -0.83
C ILE A 188 -5.30 14.48 -1.70
N ALA A 189 -5.25 13.15 -1.51
CA ALA A 189 -4.37 12.24 -2.23
C ALA A 189 -5.10 11.41 -3.29
#